data_9824cac7a7e1afd01568ac75e18fcb50
#
_entry.id   9824cac7a7e1afd01568ac75e18fcb50
#
_cell.length_a   1.000
_cell.length_b   1.000
_cell.length_c   1.000
_cell.angle_alpha   90.00
_cell.angle_beta   90.00
_cell.angle_gamma   90.00
#
_symmetry.space_group_name_H-M   'P 1'
#
loop_
_entity.id
_entity.type
_entity.pdbx_description
1 polymer ?
#
loop_
_entity_poly.entity_id
_entity_poly.type
_entity_poly.pdbx_seq_one_letter_code
_entity_poly.pdbx_strand_id
1 'polypeptide(L)'
;MSKLPSLTSMAKSAGCAAKIAQADLAKALAHLPKSDDPNLMVDHAGSDDAAVYRLSSELALVETVDIFPPIVDDPFDYGRIAATNALSDIYAMGAKPISALSFVGWPVEVLGVDRLGAVLKGAASICNEAGIAIAGGHSIVDSEPKFGLFVTGLVHPDKIIDNTGARAGDYLVLTKKIGTGVLTTASKRGYLPQGRLDEAVASMTTLNAAAASVMTPQTVHAATDVTGFGLLGHLGNMLRASSLAAQQTFGARLSYSKIPLFDGLEALLEQGLCPLGTQRNLETAAPLTTFTSELNDNNRLLLADAQTSGGLLMAVPKAHLAALLAELKAHNVTSCAVIGQVTLSDQSAKIEVEL
;
A
#
# COMPACT_ATOMS: atom_id res chain seq x y z
N MET A 1 -36.54 7.26 15.20
CA MET A 1 -35.71 6.79 14.06
C MET A 1 -34.58 5.94 14.63
N SER A 2 -34.43 4.68 14.27
CA SER A 2 -33.29 3.85 14.67
C SER A 2 -32.02 4.48 14.12
N LYS A 3 -30.99 4.60 14.97
CA LYS A 3 -29.68 5.11 14.55
C LYS A 3 -29.12 4.14 13.48
N LEU A 4 -28.78 4.66 12.31
CA LEU A 4 -28.18 3.85 11.25
C LEU A 4 -26.87 3.22 11.75
N PRO A 5 -26.53 1.97 11.37
CA PRO A 5 -25.28 1.34 11.78
C PRO A 5 -24.07 2.13 11.28
N SER A 6 -22.96 2.06 12.01
CA SER A 6 -21.70 2.62 11.55
C SER A 6 -21.15 1.81 10.36
N LEU A 7 -20.42 2.45 9.44
CA LEU A 7 -19.88 1.76 8.26
C LEU A 7 -18.97 0.61 8.64
N THR A 8 -18.07 0.83 9.61
CA THR A 8 -17.11 -0.19 10.05
C THR A 8 -17.78 -1.38 10.74
N SER A 9 -18.96 -1.19 11.36
CA SER A 9 -19.73 -2.29 11.97
C SER A 9 -20.32 -3.25 10.93
N MET A 10 -20.51 -2.81 9.69
CA MET A 10 -21.01 -3.62 8.58
C MET A 10 -19.90 -4.45 7.90
N ALA A 11 -18.63 -4.16 8.17
CA ALA A 11 -17.47 -4.83 7.58
C ALA A 11 -16.99 -5.97 8.49
N LYS A 12 -16.78 -7.16 7.94
CA LYS A 12 -16.15 -8.29 8.65
C LYS A 12 -14.67 -8.03 8.93
N SER A 13 -13.96 -7.54 7.91
CA SER A 13 -12.58 -7.05 7.97
C SER A 13 -12.55 -5.59 7.53
N ALA A 14 -11.50 -4.84 7.83
CA ALA A 14 -11.43 -3.43 7.48
C ALA A 14 -10.25 -3.14 6.55
N GLY A 15 -10.45 -2.27 5.54
CA GLY A 15 -9.42 -1.79 4.64
C GLY A 15 -8.64 -2.90 3.95
N CYS A 16 -7.37 -2.65 3.65
CA CYS A 16 -6.47 -3.60 2.98
C CYS A 16 -6.18 -4.88 3.79
N ALA A 17 -6.44 -4.91 5.10
CA ALA A 17 -6.38 -6.14 5.91
C ALA A 17 -7.46 -7.17 5.53
N ALA A 18 -8.44 -6.81 4.68
CA ALA A 18 -9.44 -7.71 4.13
C ALA A 18 -8.94 -8.54 2.94
N LYS A 19 -7.75 -8.24 2.40
CA LYS A 19 -7.16 -8.99 1.28
C LYS A 19 -6.96 -10.47 1.65
N ILE A 20 -7.07 -11.35 0.66
CA ILE A 20 -6.75 -12.79 0.80
C ILE A 20 -5.28 -12.90 1.21
N ALA A 21 -4.96 -13.87 2.09
CA ALA A 21 -3.58 -14.10 2.50
C ALA A 21 -2.70 -14.37 1.27
N GLN A 22 -1.50 -13.78 1.25
CA GLN A 22 -0.60 -13.81 0.10
C GLN A 22 -0.31 -15.23 -0.41
N ALA A 23 -0.10 -16.18 0.52
CA ALA A 23 0.17 -17.58 0.17
C ALA A 23 -1.04 -18.27 -0.52
N ASP A 24 -2.27 -17.95 -0.12
CA ASP A 24 -3.47 -18.52 -0.72
C ASP A 24 -3.78 -17.86 -2.06
N LEU A 25 -3.57 -16.54 -2.17
CA LEU A 25 -3.69 -15.82 -3.42
C LEU A 25 -2.70 -16.36 -4.47
N ALA A 26 -1.44 -16.59 -4.08
CA ALA A 26 -0.42 -17.15 -4.98
C ALA A 26 -0.82 -18.52 -5.52
N LYS A 27 -1.43 -19.40 -4.68
CA LYS A 27 -1.97 -20.70 -5.14
C LYS A 27 -3.08 -20.53 -6.16
N ALA A 28 -3.99 -19.56 -5.95
CA ALA A 28 -5.08 -19.29 -6.88
C ALA A 28 -4.56 -18.74 -8.21
N LEU A 29 -3.64 -17.77 -8.17
CA LEU A 29 -3.02 -17.17 -9.35
C LEU A 29 -2.17 -18.16 -10.17
N ALA A 30 -1.62 -19.21 -9.54
CA ALA A 30 -0.89 -20.26 -10.24
C ALA A 30 -1.74 -21.03 -11.29
N HIS A 31 -3.07 -20.90 -11.23
CA HIS A 31 -3.98 -21.46 -12.26
C HIS A 31 -4.14 -20.55 -13.48
N LEU A 32 -3.67 -19.31 -13.42
CA LEU A 32 -3.71 -18.42 -14.58
C LEU A 32 -2.59 -18.81 -15.56
N PRO A 33 -2.90 -18.95 -16.85
CA PRO A 33 -1.87 -19.17 -17.85
C PRO A 33 -0.95 -17.96 -17.94
N LYS A 34 0.34 -18.20 -18.18
CA LYS A 34 1.25 -17.12 -18.54
C LYS A 34 0.84 -16.54 -19.90
N SER A 35 0.92 -15.24 -20.01
CA SER A 35 0.72 -14.56 -21.29
C SER A 35 2.02 -14.60 -22.10
N ASP A 36 1.89 -14.91 -23.39
CA ASP A 36 3.00 -14.81 -24.37
C ASP A 36 2.96 -13.46 -25.13
N ASP A 37 2.08 -12.53 -24.75
CA ASP A 37 2.01 -11.21 -25.38
C ASP A 37 3.23 -10.35 -24.99
N PRO A 38 4.11 -10.00 -25.95
CA PRO A 38 5.31 -9.21 -25.68
C PRO A 38 5.00 -7.76 -25.27
N ASN A 39 3.76 -7.31 -25.38
CA ASN A 39 3.32 -6.00 -24.95
C ASN A 39 2.90 -5.98 -23.48
N LEU A 40 2.61 -7.12 -22.87
CA LEU A 40 2.37 -7.22 -21.44
C LEU A 40 3.72 -7.19 -20.69
N MET A 41 4.14 -6.01 -20.26
CA MET A 41 5.46 -5.76 -19.67
C MET A 41 5.55 -6.17 -18.20
N VAL A 42 4.47 -5.96 -17.44
CA VAL A 42 4.34 -6.34 -16.04
C VAL A 42 3.01 -7.07 -15.87
N ASP A 43 3.06 -8.28 -15.35
CA ASP A 43 1.90 -9.15 -15.13
C ASP A 43 1.78 -9.58 -13.66
N HIS A 44 0.77 -10.41 -13.37
CA HIS A 44 0.50 -10.93 -12.03
C HIS A 44 1.63 -11.80 -11.43
N ALA A 45 2.55 -12.33 -12.25
CA ALA A 45 3.60 -13.24 -11.77
C ALA A 45 4.67 -12.53 -10.95
N GLY A 46 4.92 -11.23 -11.23
CA GLY A 46 5.85 -10.38 -10.49
C GLY A 46 5.34 -9.94 -9.11
N SER A 47 4.03 -10.11 -8.83
CA SER A 47 3.39 -9.55 -7.63
C SER A 47 3.68 -8.06 -7.47
N ASP A 48 3.68 -7.33 -8.58
CA ASP A 48 3.86 -5.89 -8.64
C ASP A 48 2.57 -5.14 -8.31
N ASP A 49 2.65 -3.83 -8.15
CA ASP A 49 1.53 -2.99 -7.72
C ASP A 49 0.46 -2.84 -8.82
N ALA A 50 0.87 -2.83 -10.10
CA ALA A 50 -0.04 -2.71 -11.23
C ALA A 50 0.42 -3.50 -12.45
N ALA A 51 -0.52 -3.83 -13.34
CA ALA A 51 -0.21 -4.39 -14.66
C ALA A 51 0.25 -3.28 -15.61
N VAL A 52 1.21 -3.59 -16.51
CA VAL A 52 1.69 -2.65 -17.51
C VAL A 52 1.60 -3.25 -18.91
N TYR A 53 0.90 -2.55 -19.80
CA TYR A 53 0.72 -2.96 -21.19
C TYR A 53 1.26 -1.90 -22.16
N ARG A 54 2.21 -2.27 -23.02
CA ARG A 54 2.80 -1.38 -24.03
C ARG A 54 1.82 -1.11 -25.16
N LEU A 55 1.56 0.16 -25.43
CA LEU A 55 0.75 0.61 -26.57
C LEU A 55 1.62 0.99 -27.77
N SER A 56 2.80 1.55 -27.51
CA SER A 56 3.78 1.95 -28.52
C SER A 56 5.19 1.99 -27.92
N SER A 57 6.19 2.42 -28.70
CA SER A 57 7.55 2.68 -28.18
C SER A 57 7.61 3.76 -27.10
N GLU A 58 6.65 4.71 -27.09
CA GLU A 58 6.63 5.89 -26.24
C GLU A 58 5.57 5.83 -25.14
N LEU A 59 4.65 4.85 -25.17
CA LEU A 59 3.48 4.84 -24.33
C LEU A 59 3.13 3.45 -23.83
N ALA A 60 2.89 3.32 -22.53
CA ALA A 60 2.32 2.15 -21.90
C ALA A 60 1.15 2.53 -20.98
N LEU A 61 0.16 1.64 -20.90
CA LEU A 61 -0.91 1.67 -19.91
C LEU A 61 -0.42 1.05 -18.61
N VAL A 62 -0.84 1.65 -17.49
CA VAL A 62 -0.71 1.08 -16.15
C VAL A 62 -2.11 0.92 -15.59
N GLU A 63 -2.49 -0.28 -15.20
CA GLU A 63 -3.84 -0.60 -14.75
C GLU A 63 -3.84 -1.31 -13.41
N THR A 64 -4.63 -0.81 -12.49
CA THR A 64 -4.84 -1.40 -11.18
C THR A 64 -6.28 -1.39 -10.73
N VAL A 65 -6.60 -2.19 -9.72
CA VAL A 65 -7.89 -2.19 -9.03
C VAL A 65 -7.69 -2.47 -7.54
N ASP A 66 -8.17 -1.55 -6.72
CA ASP A 66 -8.24 -1.77 -5.27
C ASP A 66 -9.63 -1.46 -4.73
N ILE A 67 -10.21 -2.46 -4.05
CA ILE A 67 -11.56 -2.42 -3.48
C ILE A 67 -11.49 -3.02 -2.08
N PHE A 68 -12.06 -2.33 -1.09
CA PHE A 68 -12.10 -2.85 0.27
C PHE A 68 -13.34 -2.39 1.05
N PRO A 69 -13.70 -3.08 2.14
CA PRO A 69 -14.76 -2.66 3.05
C PRO A 69 -14.35 -1.46 3.90
N PRO A 70 -15.31 -0.73 4.51
CA PRO A 70 -15.04 0.48 5.28
C PRO A 70 -14.01 0.29 6.39
N ILE A 71 -13.09 1.26 6.47
CA ILE A 71 -12.03 1.34 7.48
C ILE A 71 -12.29 2.46 8.50
N VAL A 72 -13.13 3.41 8.14
CA VAL A 72 -13.61 4.52 8.98
C VAL A 72 -15.12 4.65 8.87
N ASP A 73 -15.73 5.31 9.84
CA ASP A 73 -17.20 5.46 9.89
C ASP A 73 -17.73 6.67 9.11
N ASP A 74 -16.88 7.70 8.90
CA ASP A 74 -17.23 8.81 8.04
C ASP A 74 -17.23 8.36 6.57
N PRO A 75 -18.38 8.47 5.86
CA PRO A 75 -18.48 8.00 4.49
C PRO A 75 -17.65 8.83 3.49
N PHE A 76 -17.47 10.13 3.75
CA PHE A 76 -16.66 10.98 2.91
C PHE A 76 -15.17 10.60 2.99
N ASP A 77 -14.67 10.41 4.22
CA ASP A 77 -13.29 9.96 4.46
C ASP A 77 -13.05 8.53 3.96
N TYR A 78 -14.03 7.63 4.09
CA TYR A 78 -13.93 6.30 3.48
C TYR A 78 -13.73 6.38 1.97
N GLY A 79 -14.50 7.23 1.28
CA GLY A 79 -14.34 7.47 -0.15
C GLY A 79 -12.96 8.06 -0.51
N ARG A 80 -12.49 9.04 0.28
CA ARG A 80 -11.16 9.64 0.10
C ARG A 80 -10.05 8.59 0.23
N ILE A 81 -10.08 7.80 1.31
CA ILE A 81 -9.07 6.77 1.56
C ILE A 81 -9.06 5.73 0.45
N ALA A 82 -10.24 5.27 0.00
CA ALA A 82 -10.35 4.27 -1.05
C ALA A 82 -9.77 4.78 -2.39
N ALA A 83 -10.05 6.02 -2.76
CA ALA A 83 -9.49 6.62 -3.96
C ALA A 83 -7.97 6.84 -3.85
N THR A 84 -7.48 7.33 -2.70
CA THR A 84 -6.05 7.53 -2.47
C THR A 84 -5.29 6.20 -2.56
N ASN A 85 -5.84 5.13 -2.00
CA ASN A 85 -5.24 3.81 -2.02
C ASN A 85 -5.16 3.24 -3.46
N ALA A 86 -6.25 3.31 -4.23
CA ALA A 86 -6.25 2.81 -5.61
C ALA A 86 -5.33 3.61 -6.55
N LEU A 87 -5.17 4.91 -6.31
CA LEU A 87 -4.23 5.76 -7.07
C LEU A 87 -2.77 5.48 -6.72
N SER A 88 -2.50 4.90 -5.55
CA SER A 88 -1.15 4.69 -5.03
C SER A 88 -0.33 3.74 -5.90
N ASP A 89 -0.94 2.66 -6.41
CA ASP A 89 -0.29 1.71 -7.31
C ASP A 89 0.23 2.39 -8.59
N ILE A 90 -0.58 3.30 -9.16
CA ILE A 90 -0.16 4.08 -10.35
C ILE A 90 1.08 4.91 -10.03
N TYR A 91 1.10 5.56 -8.86
CA TYR A 91 2.24 6.37 -8.43
C TYR A 91 3.47 5.51 -8.11
N ALA A 92 3.29 4.32 -7.51
CA ALA A 92 4.38 3.39 -7.22
C ALA A 92 5.11 2.95 -8.50
N MET A 93 4.36 2.78 -9.61
CA MET A 93 4.89 2.43 -10.93
C MET A 93 5.53 3.62 -11.69
N GLY A 94 5.64 4.81 -11.07
CA GLY A 94 6.15 6.01 -11.74
C GLY A 94 5.21 6.57 -12.83
N ALA A 95 3.95 6.13 -12.84
CA ALA A 95 2.97 6.49 -13.84
C ALA A 95 2.11 7.70 -13.43
N LYS A 96 1.45 8.31 -14.40
CA LYS A 96 0.50 9.39 -14.20
C LYS A 96 -0.93 8.85 -14.37
N PRO A 97 -1.81 8.96 -13.38
CA PRO A 97 -3.20 8.56 -13.53
C PRO A 97 -3.91 9.45 -14.58
N ILE A 98 -4.85 8.87 -15.35
CA ILE A 98 -5.60 9.57 -16.39
C ILE A 98 -7.12 9.46 -16.22
N SER A 99 -7.61 8.35 -15.66
CA SER A 99 -9.03 8.13 -15.40
C SER A 99 -9.25 7.06 -14.35
N ALA A 100 -10.45 7.05 -13.76
CA ALA A 100 -10.87 6.01 -12.84
C ALA A 100 -12.31 5.54 -13.14
N LEU A 101 -12.60 4.28 -12.81
CA LEU A 101 -13.95 3.72 -12.75
C LEU A 101 -14.21 3.27 -11.31
N SER A 102 -15.41 3.57 -10.78
CA SER A 102 -15.75 3.16 -9.42
C SER A 102 -16.40 1.77 -9.40
N PHE A 103 -16.08 0.98 -8.36
CA PHE A 103 -16.86 -0.19 -7.99
C PHE A 103 -17.57 0.05 -6.67
N VAL A 104 -18.86 -0.28 -6.63
CA VAL A 104 -19.73 -0.12 -5.47
C VAL A 104 -20.45 -1.42 -5.16
N GLY A 105 -20.17 -2.04 -4.00
CA GLY A 105 -21.05 -3.01 -3.35
C GLY A 105 -21.74 -2.31 -2.17
N TRP A 106 -23.08 -2.21 -2.15
CA TRP A 106 -23.74 -1.36 -1.16
C TRP A 106 -25.05 -1.92 -0.65
N PRO A 107 -25.26 -1.99 0.69
CA PRO A 107 -26.54 -2.39 1.28
C PRO A 107 -27.49 -1.18 1.33
N VAL A 108 -28.06 -0.82 0.19
CA VAL A 108 -28.82 0.43 0.01
C VAL A 108 -30.00 0.56 0.96
N GLU A 109 -30.66 -0.56 1.28
CA GLU A 109 -31.80 -0.58 2.22
C GLU A 109 -31.41 -0.28 3.66
N VAL A 110 -30.16 -0.58 4.04
CA VAL A 110 -29.63 -0.40 5.40
C VAL A 110 -28.94 0.94 5.56
N LEU A 111 -28.05 1.29 4.63
CA LEU A 111 -27.19 2.48 4.72
C LEU A 111 -27.73 3.69 3.97
N GLY A 112 -28.68 3.49 3.04
CA GLY A 112 -29.25 4.54 2.20
C GLY A 112 -28.32 5.05 1.10
N VAL A 113 -28.88 5.79 0.15
CA VAL A 113 -28.16 6.36 -1.00
C VAL A 113 -27.36 7.61 -0.63
N ASP A 114 -27.76 8.37 0.39
CA ASP A 114 -27.10 9.61 0.78
C ASP A 114 -25.68 9.34 1.31
N ARG A 115 -25.50 8.27 2.08
CA ARG A 115 -24.18 7.84 2.54
C ARG A 115 -23.29 7.38 1.39
N LEU A 116 -23.84 6.63 0.42
CA LEU A 116 -23.13 6.29 -0.81
C LEU A 116 -22.72 7.55 -1.58
N GLY A 117 -23.62 8.53 -1.68
CA GLY A 117 -23.34 9.83 -2.26
C GLY A 117 -22.16 10.54 -1.60
N ALA A 118 -22.03 10.45 -0.27
CA ALA A 118 -20.91 11.01 0.46
C ALA A 118 -19.59 10.25 0.16
N VAL A 119 -19.61 8.90 0.06
CA VAL A 119 -18.45 8.09 -0.35
C VAL A 119 -17.97 8.51 -1.74
N LEU A 120 -18.88 8.61 -2.71
CA LEU A 120 -18.55 9.03 -4.08
C LEU A 120 -17.98 10.46 -4.13
N LYS A 121 -18.53 11.39 -3.32
CA LYS A 121 -18.00 12.75 -3.21
C LYS A 121 -16.57 12.77 -2.63
N GLY A 122 -16.32 11.96 -1.61
CA GLY A 122 -14.98 11.80 -1.04
C GLY A 122 -13.99 11.28 -2.07
N ALA A 123 -14.33 10.22 -2.78
CA ALA A 123 -13.48 9.67 -3.84
C ALA A 123 -13.24 10.69 -4.97
N ALA A 124 -14.29 11.38 -5.42
CA ALA A 124 -14.18 12.41 -6.44
C ALA A 124 -13.27 13.57 -6.03
N SER A 125 -13.24 13.95 -4.74
CA SER A 125 -12.34 15.01 -4.25
C SER A 125 -10.86 14.64 -4.42
N ILE A 126 -10.51 13.39 -4.14
CA ILE A 126 -9.13 12.87 -4.33
C ILE A 126 -8.80 12.70 -5.82
N CYS A 127 -9.72 12.19 -6.63
CA CYS A 127 -9.53 12.11 -8.07
C CYS A 127 -9.29 13.50 -8.69
N ASN A 128 -10.05 14.51 -8.25
CA ASN A 128 -9.84 15.90 -8.70
C ASN A 128 -8.48 16.45 -8.26
N GLU A 129 -8.01 16.16 -7.05
CA GLU A 129 -6.66 16.49 -6.58
C GLU A 129 -5.58 15.83 -7.44
N ALA A 130 -5.80 14.58 -7.86
CA ALA A 130 -4.93 13.84 -8.79
C ALA A 130 -5.04 14.34 -10.26
N GLY A 131 -5.94 15.27 -10.55
CA GLY A 131 -6.16 15.82 -11.89
C GLY A 131 -6.94 14.88 -12.82
N ILE A 132 -7.72 13.95 -12.30
CA ILE A 132 -8.52 13.00 -13.06
C ILE A 132 -10.00 13.05 -12.64
N ALA A 133 -10.86 12.35 -13.40
CA ALA A 133 -12.27 12.16 -13.07
C ALA A 133 -12.61 10.69 -12.88
N ILE A 134 -13.65 10.42 -12.06
CA ILE A 134 -14.34 9.14 -12.08
C ILE A 134 -15.26 9.16 -13.31
N ALA A 135 -14.89 8.41 -14.34
CA ALA A 135 -15.55 8.43 -15.66
C ALA A 135 -16.79 7.54 -15.72
N GLY A 136 -17.01 6.68 -14.72
CA GLY A 136 -18.11 5.74 -14.66
C GLY A 136 -17.87 4.68 -13.60
N GLY A 137 -18.46 3.50 -13.78
CA GLY A 137 -18.22 2.40 -12.85
C GLY A 137 -19.32 1.35 -12.88
N HIS A 138 -19.30 0.48 -11.87
CA HIS A 138 -20.28 -0.59 -11.69
C HIS A 138 -20.79 -0.63 -10.25
N SER A 139 -22.06 -1.01 -10.05
CA SER A 139 -22.65 -1.13 -8.72
C SER A 139 -23.48 -2.39 -8.59
N ILE A 140 -23.39 -3.02 -7.42
CA ILE A 140 -24.22 -4.17 -7.03
C ILE A 140 -24.82 -3.93 -5.64
N VAL A 141 -25.94 -4.58 -5.34
CA VAL A 141 -26.44 -4.67 -3.97
C VAL A 141 -25.65 -5.75 -3.25
N ASP A 142 -25.02 -5.39 -2.12
CA ASP A 142 -24.24 -6.31 -1.30
C ASP A 142 -24.55 -6.05 0.19
N SER A 143 -24.58 -7.07 1.00
CA SER A 143 -24.82 -6.96 2.44
C SER A 143 -23.66 -6.30 3.20
N GLU A 144 -22.46 -6.35 2.65
CA GLU A 144 -21.25 -5.71 3.18
C GLU A 144 -20.83 -4.57 2.26
N PRO A 145 -20.75 -3.32 2.75
CA PRO A 145 -20.32 -2.22 1.90
C PRO A 145 -18.90 -2.42 1.41
N LYS A 146 -18.67 -2.23 0.11
CA LYS A 146 -17.38 -2.27 -0.56
C LYS A 146 -17.29 -1.13 -1.54
N PHE A 147 -16.17 -0.46 -1.56
CA PHE A 147 -15.91 0.62 -2.49
C PHE A 147 -14.44 0.63 -2.89
N GLY A 148 -14.18 1.00 -4.11
CA GLY A 148 -12.84 1.21 -4.64
C GLY A 148 -12.85 1.67 -6.07
N LEU A 149 -11.67 1.79 -6.65
CA LEU A 149 -11.49 2.26 -8.03
C LEU A 149 -10.68 1.25 -8.84
N PHE A 150 -11.02 1.17 -10.11
CA PHE A 150 -10.12 0.75 -11.18
C PHE A 150 -9.45 2.02 -11.68
N VAL A 151 -8.14 2.07 -11.73
CA VAL A 151 -7.40 3.26 -12.16
C VAL A 151 -6.53 2.92 -13.35
N THR A 152 -6.62 3.76 -14.38
CA THR A 152 -5.74 3.72 -15.55
C THR A 152 -4.76 4.87 -15.48
N GLY A 153 -3.48 4.55 -15.65
CA GLY A 153 -2.38 5.49 -15.76
C GLY A 153 -1.62 5.35 -17.08
N LEU A 154 -0.75 6.29 -17.35
CA LEU A 154 0.16 6.29 -18.50
C LEU A 154 1.59 6.51 -18.02
N VAL A 155 2.52 5.80 -18.70
CA VAL A 155 3.96 5.94 -18.48
C VAL A 155 4.70 5.70 -19.79
N HIS A 156 5.88 6.30 -19.95
CA HIS A 156 6.80 5.89 -21.01
C HIS A 156 7.40 4.52 -20.65
N PRO A 157 7.49 3.55 -21.57
CA PRO A 157 8.02 2.21 -21.26
C PRO A 157 9.38 2.20 -20.55
N ASP A 158 10.29 3.10 -20.92
CA ASP A 158 11.62 3.20 -20.31
C ASP A 158 11.64 3.95 -18.97
N LYS A 159 10.50 4.45 -18.50
CA LYS A 159 10.35 5.19 -17.23
C LYS A 159 9.56 4.43 -16.18
N ILE A 160 9.17 3.21 -16.46
CA ILE A 160 8.51 2.35 -15.50
C ILE A 160 9.45 2.12 -14.32
N ILE A 161 8.92 2.24 -13.11
CA ILE A 161 9.55 1.84 -11.87
C ILE A 161 8.70 0.69 -11.34
N ASP A 162 9.32 -0.45 -11.17
CA ASP A 162 8.66 -1.65 -10.67
C ASP A 162 9.37 -2.17 -9.41
N ASN A 163 8.95 -3.32 -8.91
CA ASN A 163 9.53 -3.91 -7.72
C ASN A 163 10.76 -4.81 -8.01
N THR A 164 11.27 -4.86 -9.27
CA THR A 164 12.30 -5.83 -9.70
C THR A 164 13.72 -5.28 -9.76
N GLY A 165 13.90 -3.97 -9.58
CA GLY A 165 15.17 -3.30 -9.87
C GLY A 165 16.11 -3.11 -8.68
N ALA A 166 15.74 -3.49 -7.44
CA ALA A 166 16.54 -3.25 -6.24
C ALA A 166 17.90 -3.97 -6.30
N ARG A 167 18.95 -3.31 -5.77
CA ARG A 167 20.34 -3.77 -5.82
C ARG A 167 20.99 -3.71 -4.45
N ALA A 168 21.94 -4.59 -4.19
CA ALA A 168 22.74 -4.51 -2.98
C ALA A 168 23.44 -3.15 -2.85
N GLY A 169 23.30 -2.53 -1.68
CA GLY A 169 23.81 -1.18 -1.40
C GLY A 169 22.76 -0.08 -1.55
N ASP A 170 21.57 -0.35 -2.11
CA ASP A 170 20.49 0.61 -2.16
C ASP A 170 19.93 0.87 -0.75
N TYR A 171 19.66 2.12 -0.44
CA TYR A 171 18.99 2.51 0.78
C TYR A 171 17.48 2.38 0.64
N LEU A 172 16.83 1.89 1.68
CA LEU A 172 15.39 1.75 1.75
C LEU A 172 14.78 3.02 2.37
N VAL A 173 13.98 3.74 1.59
CA VAL A 173 13.28 4.97 2.00
C VAL A 173 11.80 4.71 2.08
N LEU A 174 11.19 4.95 3.25
CA LEU A 174 9.73 4.85 3.46
C LEU A 174 9.14 6.26 3.60
N THR A 175 8.03 6.56 2.90
CA THR A 175 7.54 7.94 2.75
C THR A 175 6.37 8.32 3.67
N LYS A 176 5.72 7.36 4.35
CA LYS A 176 4.67 7.61 5.35
C LYS A 176 4.91 6.78 6.61
N LYS A 177 4.28 7.20 7.72
CA LYS A 177 4.23 6.41 8.96
C LYS A 177 3.46 5.11 8.74
N ILE A 178 3.81 4.06 9.50
CA ILE A 178 3.04 2.81 9.56
C ILE A 178 2.32 2.66 10.90
N GLY A 179 1.30 1.78 10.95
CA GLY A 179 0.45 1.55 12.12
C GLY A 179 -1.03 1.85 11.89
N THR A 180 -1.44 2.10 10.64
CA THR A 180 -2.84 2.41 10.30
C THR A 180 -3.78 1.26 10.64
N GLY A 181 -3.34 0.00 10.48
CA GLY A 181 -4.14 -1.18 10.79
C GLY A 181 -4.46 -1.30 12.28
N VAL A 182 -3.48 -1.06 13.14
CA VAL A 182 -3.67 -1.03 14.60
C VAL A 182 -4.63 0.09 15.00
N LEU A 183 -4.41 1.32 14.50
CA LEU A 183 -5.25 2.49 14.83
C LEU A 183 -6.71 2.29 14.39
N THR A 184 -6.94 1.83 13.16
CA THR A 184 -8.29 1.62 12.65
C THR A 184 -9.00 0.46 13.34
N THR A 185 -8.27 -0.59 13.73
CA THR A 185 -8.82 -1.67 14.56
C THR A 185 -9.22 -1.17 15.94
N ALA A 186 -8.38 -0.36 16.58
CA ALA A 186 -8.68 0.25 17.88
C ALA A 186 -9.90 1.19 17.78
N SER A 187 -9.98 2.00 16.74
CA SER A 187 -11.13 2.87 16.45
C SER A 187 -12.42 2.07 16.29
N LYS A 188 -12.42 1.06 15.42
CA LYS A 188 -13.58 0.17 15.19
C LYS A 188 -14.09 -0.50 16.45
N ARG A 189 -13.18 -0.85 17.38
CA ARG A 189 -13.53 -1.46 18.67
C ARG A 189 -13.88 -0.43 19.77
N GLY A 190 -13.83 0.87 19.48
CA GLY A 190 -14.18 1.93 20.42
C GLY A 190 -13.11 2.26 21.47
N TYR A 191 -11.86 1.87 21.23
CA TYR A 191 -10.73 2.09 22.15
C TYR A 191 -9.95 3.38 21.88
N LEU A 192 -10.18 4.05 20.73
CA LEU A 192 -9.51 5.32 20.45
C LEU A 192 -10.35 6.50 20.93
N PRO A 193 -9.78 7.45 21.70
CA PRO A 193 -10.39 8.74 21.95
C PRO A 193 -10.67 9.50 20.65
N GLN A 194 -11.67 10.38 20.67
CA GLN A 194 -11.99 11.26 19.56
C GLN A 194 -10.75 12.06 19.13
N GLY A 195 -10.54 12.21 17.82
CA GLY A 195 -9.39 12.92 17.24
C GLY A 195 -8.09 12.11 17.13
N ARG A 196 -7.99 10.96 17.80
CA ARG A 196 -6.77 10.13 17.73
C ARG A 196 -6.60 9.39 16.39
N LEU A 197 -7.64 9.29 15.60
CA LEU A 197 -7.60 8.70 14.25
C LEU A 197 -7.27 9.76 13.18
N ASP A 198 -7.39 11.04 13.50
CA ASP A 198 -7.33 12.13 12.51
C ASP A 198 -5.98 12.18 11.76
N GLU A 199 -4.86 11.95 12.47
CA GLU A 199 -3.54 11.89 11.84
C GLU A 199 -3.43 10.71 10.87
N ALA A 200 -3.97 9.54 11.24
CA ALA A 200 -3.98 8.38 10.35
C ALA A 200 -4.89 8.61 9.13
N VAL A 201 -6.07 9.22 9.32
CA VAL A 201 -6.98 9.61 8.22
C VAL A 201 -6.28 10.60 7.29
N ALA A 202 -5.62 11.63 7.83
CA ALA A 202 -4.86 12.60 7.05
C ALA A 202 -3.76 11.90 6.21
N SER A 203 -3.01 10.97 6.82
CA SER A 203 -2.00 10.18 6.10
C SER A 203 -2.61 9.30 5.02
N MET A 204 -3.71 8.57 5.34
CA MET A 204 -4.39 7.68 4.39
C MET A 204 -5.05 8.43 3.22
N THR A 205 -5.38 9.71 3.39
CA THR A 205 -5.96 10.56 2.35
C THR A 205 -4.93 11.43 1.62
N THR A 206 -3.65 11.35 1.97
CA THR A 206 -2.55 12.04 1.27
C THR A 206 -2.08 11.18 0.10
N LEU A 207 -2.15 11.74 -1.13
CA LEU A 207 -1.66 11.09 -2.35
C LEU A 207 -0.15 10.83 -2.30
N ASN A 208 0.28 9.70 -2.82
CA ASN A 208 1.70 9.40 -3.03
C ASN A 208 2.29 10.15 -4.26
N ALA A 209 1.51 11.03 -4.90
CA ALA A 209 1.90 11.82 -6.07
C ALA A 209 3.18 12.64 -5.85
N ALA A 210 3.28 13.33 -4.69
CA ALA A 210 4.45 14.14 -4.35
C ALA A 210 5.73 13.27 -4.24
N ALA A 211 5.62 12.10 -3.60
CA ALA A 211 6.72 11.17 -3.49
C ALA A 211 7.10 10.55 -4.86
N ALA A 212 6.11 10.21 -5.68
CA ALA A 212 6.32 9.67 -7.01
C ALA A 212 6.95 10.69 -7.97
N SER A 213 6.63 11.98 -7.83
CA SER A 213 7.13 13.03 -8.72
C SER A 213 8.65 13.20 -8.75
N VAL A 214 9.34 12.74 -7.72
CA VAL A 214 10.81 12.78 -7.61
C VAL A 214 11.49 11.48 -8.03
N MET A 215 10.69 10.44 -8.36
CA MET A 215 11.22 9.16 -8.82
C MET A 215 11.56 9.19 -10.31
N THR A 216 12.71 8.65 -10.63
CA THR A 216 13.12 8.28 -11.99
C THR A 216 13.87 6.96 -11.94
N PRO A 217 13.98 6.18 -13.04
CA PRO A 217 14.75 4.93 -13.03
C PRO A 217 16.23 5.08 -12.65
N GLN A 218 16.77 6.30 -12.70
CA GLN A 218 18.13 6.61 -12.26
C GLN A 218 18.22 6.88 -10.76
N THR A 219 17.19 7.48 -10.16
CA THR A 219 17.16 7.88 -8.75
C THR A 219 16.54 6.84 -7.83
N VAL A 220 15.68 5.96 -8.37
CA VAL A 220 14.99 4.88 -7.64
C VAL A 220 15.06 3.63 -8.49
N HIS A 221 15.74 2.60 -8.00
CA HIS A 221 15.90 1.34 -8.71
C HIS A 221 14.65 0.45 -8.64
N ALA A 222 13.91 0.49 -7.52
CA ALA A 222 12.65 -0.20 -7.34
C ALA A 222 11.76 0.57 -6.37
N ALA A 223 10.46 0.48 -6.55
CA ALA A 223 9.48 1.03 -5.63
C ALA A 223 8.27 0.10 -5.51
N THR A 224 7.55 0.20 -4.40
CA THR A 224 6.21 -0.37 -4.15
C THR A 224 5.52 0.50 -3.12
N ASP A 225 4.19 0.51 -3.07
CA ASP A 225 3.50 1.09 -1.94
C ASP A 225 3.33 0.06 -0.81
N VAL A 226 3.31 0.52 0.43
CA VAL A 226 3.18 -0.35 1.60
C VAL A 226 1.73 -0.41 2.02
N THR A 227 1.04 -1.49 1.68
CA THR A 227 -0.39 -1.68 1.96
C THR A 227 -0.68 -2.96 2.76
N GLY A 228 -1.59 -3.79 2.30
CA GLY A 228 -2.21 -4.87 3.06
C GLY A 228 -1.26 -5.95 3.59
N PHE A 229 -0.10 -6.16 2.97
CA PHE A 229 0.89 -7.15 3.41
C PHE A 229 1.89 -6.59 4.44
N GLY A 230 1.79 -5.30 4.78
CA GLY A 230 2.70 -4.63 5.71
C GLY A 230 4.11 -4.43 5.14
N LEU A 231 4.95 -3.73 5.90
CA LEU A 231 6.31 -3.39 5.44
C LEU A 231 7.13 -4.64 5.09
N LEU A 232 7.11 -5.67 5.95
CA LEU A 232 7.87 -6.90 5.72
C LEU A 232 7.41 -7.65 4.48
N GLY A 233 6.09 -7.70 4.23
CA GLY A 233 5.53 -8.39 3.07
C GLY A 233 5.90 -7.71 1.76
N HIS A 234 5.71 -6.38 1.66
CA HIS A 234 6.04 -5.62 0.45
C HIS A 234 7.54 -5.59 0.18
N LEU A 235 8.38 -5.38 1.22
CA LEU A 235 9.83 -5.49 1.08
C LEU A 235 10.25 -6.90 0.62
N GLY A 236 9.66 -7.95 1.21
CA GLY A 236 9.93 -9.33 0.82
C GLY A 236 9.58 -9.59 -0.65
N ASN A 237 8.49 -9.01 -1.17
CA ASN A 237 8.12 -9.11 -2.59
C ASN A 237 9.16 -8.40 -3.47
N MET A 238 9.52 -7.16 -3.17
CA MET A 238 10.54 -6.40 -3.89
C MET A 238 11.88 -7.16 -3.94
N LEU A 239 12.33 -7.71 -2.82
CA LEU A 239 13.59 -8.46 -2.76
C LEU A 239 13.53 -9.76 -3.58
N ARG A 240 12.40 -10.50 -3.55
CA ARG A 240 12.23 -11.72 -4.36
C ARG A 240 12.21 -11.41 -5.84
N ALA A 241 11.43 -10.42 -6.26
CA ALA A 241 11.31 -10.00 -7.64
C ALA A 241 12.66 -9.52 -8.19
N SER A 242 13.35 -8.66 -7.43
CA SER A 242 14.69 -8.17 -7.79
C SER A 242 15.72 -9.30 -7.85
N SER A 243 15.67 -10.27 -6.91
CA SER A 243 16.57 -11.42 -6.92
C SER A 243 16.39 -12.28 -8.16
N LEU A 244 15.14 -12.51 -8.57
CA LEU A 244 14.81 -13.28 -9.76
C LEU A 244 15.28 -12.56 -11.04
N ALA A 245 15.02 -11.27 -11.15
CA ALA A 245 15.40 -10.47 -12.31
C ALA A 245 16.93 -10.36 -12.47
N ALA A 246 17.65 -10.17 -11.37
CA ALA A 246 19.11 -10.02 -11.38
C ALA A 246 19.87 -11.38 -11.39
N GLN A 247 19.18 -12.50 -11.20
CA GLN A 247 19.79 -13.82 -10.97
C GLN A 247 20.82 -13.80 -9.82
N GLN A 248 20.53 -12.98 -8.80
CA GLN A 248 21.38 -12.76 -7.63
C GLN A 248 20.51 -12.68 -6.38
N THR A 249 20.96 -13.19 -5.26
CA THR A 249 20.16 -13.26 -4.03
C THR A 249 20.29 -12.00 -3.21
N PHE A 250 19.18 -11.28 -3.04
CA PHE A 250 19.08 -10.07 -2.22
C PHE A 250 18.31 -10.32 -0.92
N GLY A 251 18.80 -9.66 0.13
CA GLY A 251 18.15 -9.48 1.42
C GLY A 251 18.09 -8.00 1.79
N ALA A 252 17.70 -7.72 3.03
CA ALA A 252 17.73 -6.36 3.56
C ALA A 252 18.07 -6.35 5.05
N ARG A 253 18.66 -5.23 5.50
CA ARG A 253 18.80 -4.89 6.91
C ARG A 253 17.98 -3.65 7.21
N LEU A 254 17.08 -3.75 8.21
CA LEU A 254 16.23 -2.67 8.68
C LEU A 254 16.66 -2.24 10.09
N SER A 255 16.56 -0.94 10.38
CA SER A 255 16.67 -0.40 11.74
C SER A 255 15.27 0.00 12.22
N TYR A 256 14.74 -0.74 13.22
CA TYR A 256 13.41 -0.50 13.77
C TYR A 256 13.23 0.93 14.28
N SER A 257 14.23 1.45 15.00
CA SER A 257 14.19 2.81 15.57
C SER A 257 14.11 3.93 14.51
N LYS A 258 14.38 3.63 13.25
CA LYS A 258 14.27 4.58 12.13
C LYS A 258 12.95 4.48 11.38
N ILE A 259 12.13 3.48 11.67
CA ILE A 259 10.84 3.31 10.99
C ILE A 259 9.84 4.33 11.56
N PRO A 260 9.25 5.18 10.71
CA PRO A 260 8.28 6.17 11.18
C PRO A 260 6.98 5.46 11.60
N LEU A 261 6.63 5.59 12.87
CA LEU A 261 5.43 5.01 13.47
C LEU A 261 4.46 6.10 13.90
N PHE A 262 3.17 5.79 13.91
CA PHE A 262 2.19 6.60 14.63
C PHE A 262 2.40 6.45 16.14
N ASP A 263 2.01 7.48 16.91
CA ASP A 263 2.19 7.46 18.35
C ASP A 263 1.21 6.48 19.06
N GLY A 264 1.66 5.87 20.15
CA GLY A 264 0.84 5.08 21.05
C GLY A 264 0.41 3.70 20.55
N LEU A 265 1.03 3.18 19.47
CA LEU A 265 0.70 1.87 18.90
C LEU A 265 0.99 0.71 19.85
N GLU A 266 2.10 0.77 20.60
CA GLU A 266 2.48 -0.30 21.52
C GLU A 266 1.41 -0.50 22.62
N ALA A 267 0.91 0.59 23.21
CA ALA A 267 -0.14 0.53 24.22
C ALA A 267 -1.47 -0.07 23.67
N LEU A 268 -1.75 0.09 22.39
CA LEU A 268 -2.91 -0.52 21.73
C LEU A 268 -2.68 -2.03 21.49
N LEU A 269 -1.48 -2.40 21.08
CA LEU A 269 -1.11 -3.82 20.89
C LEU A 269 -1.10 -4.59 22.21
N GLU A 270 -0.64 -3.98 23.31
CA GLU A 270 -0.72 -4.56 24.66
C GLU A 270 -2.16 -4.87 25.11
N GLN A 271 -3.14 -4.13 24.59
CA GLN A 271 -4.57 -4.38 24.77
C GLN A 271 -5.16 -5.40 23.77
N GLY A 272 -4.33 -6.02 22.94
CA GLY A 272 -4.76 -7.00 21.93
C GLY A 272 -5.47 -6.37 20.72
N LEU A 273 -5.24 -5.07 20.47
CA LEU A 273 -5.86 -4.34 19.35
C LEU A 273 -5.04 -4.48 18.06
N CYS A 274 -4.81 -5.72 17.66
CA CYS A 274 -4.10 -6.08 16.45
C CYS A 274 -5.06 -6.61 15.38
N PRO A 275 -4.97 -6.15 14.11
CA PRO A 275 -5.73 -6.76 13.02
C PRO A 275 -5.33 -8.23 12.80
N LEU A 276 -6.30 -9.10 12.46
CA LEU A 276 -5.99 -10.49 12.09
C LEU A 276 -5.08 -10.57 10.84
N GLY A 277 -5.22 -9.63 9.91
CA GLY A 277 -4.34 -9.52 8.75
C GLY A 277 -2.88 -9.32 9.14
N THR A 278 -2.61 -8.47 10.13
CA THR A 278 -1.26 -8.20 10.66
C THR A 278 -0.61 -9.47 11.24
N GLN A 279 -1.37 -10.28 12.01
CA GLN A 279 -0.84 -11.55 12.54
C GLN A 279 -0.47 -12.52 11.43
N ARG A 280 -1.34 -12.69 10.42
CA ARG A 280 -1.06 -13.54 9.25
C ARG A 280 0.14 -13.03 8.43
N ASN A 281 0.29 -11.72 8.30
CA ASN A 281 1.43 -11.11 7.63
C ASN A 281 2.74 -11.46 8.36
N LEU A 282 2.75 -11.36 9.70
CA LEU A 282 3.92 -11.72 10.49
C LEU A 282 4.24 -13.22 10.37
N GLU A 283 3.24 -14.10 10.46
CA GLU A 283 3.41 -15.54 10.24
C GLU A 283 4.02 -15.85 8.86
N THR A 284 3.58 -15.13 7.82
CA THR A 284 4.09 -15.30 6.45
C THR A 284 5.52 -14.78 6.30
N ALA A 285 5.87 -13.66 6.96
CA ALA A 285 7.19 -13.04 6.87
C ALA A 285 8.23 -13.69 7.81
N ALA A 286 7.81 -14.26 8.93
CA ALA A 286 8.70 -14.79 9.99
C ALA A 286 9.76 -15.79 9.50
N PRO A 287 9.48 -16.74 8.56
CA PRO A 287 10.50 -17.67 8.06
C PRO A 287 11.68 -17.01 7.36
N LEU A 288 11.50 -15.77 6.86
CA LEU A 288 12.51 -15.01 6.14
C LEU A 288 13.02 -13.81 6.93
N THR A 289 12.53 -13.61 8.16
CA THR A 289 12.88 -12.43 8.98
C THR A 289 13.58 -12.84 10.26
N THR A 290 14.75 -12.28 10.50
CA THR A 290 15.49 -12.43 11.76
C THR A 290 15.37 -11.12 12.54
N PHE A 291 14.97 -11.22 13.79
CA PHE A 291 14.84 -10.07 14.71
C PHE A 291 15.91 -10.17 15.79
N THR A 292 16.51 -9.04 16.15
CA THR A 292 17.38 -8.99 17.34
C THR A 292 16.56 -9.21 18.62
N SER A 293 17.23 -9.65 19.70
CA SER A 293 16.58 -10.01 20.98
C SER A 293 15.91 -8.81 21.67
N GLU A 294 16.28 -7.60 21.33
CA GLU A 294 15.75 -6.36 21.87
C GLU A 294 14.34 -6.03 21.34
N LEU A 295 13.96 -6.62 20.20
CA LEU A 295 12.64 -6.41 19.60
C LEU A 295 11.62 -7.39 20.18
N ASN A 296 10.65 -6.83 20.91
CA ASN A 296 9.53 -7.59 21.45
C ASN A 296 8.49 -7.97 20.39
N ASP A 297 7.48 -8.75 20.76
CA ASP A 297 6.45 -9.23 19.83
C ASP A 297 5.60 -8.08 19.25
N ASN A 298 5.35 -7.00 20.01
CA ASN A 298 4.63 -5.84 19.51
C ASN A 298 5.42 -5.11 18.41
N ASN A 299 6.74 -4.98 18.58
CA ASN A 299 7.60 -4.39 17.56
C ASN A 299 7.55 -5.21 16.25
N ARG A 300 7.58 -6.54 16.34
CA ARG A 300 7.47 -7.44 15.19
C ARG A 300 6.12 -7.33 14.50
N LEU A 301 5.02 -7.23 15.27
CA LEU A 301 3.68 -7.01 14.76
C LEU A 301 3.57 -5.68 14.01
N LEU A 302 4.17 -4.58 14.51
CA LEU A 302 4.14 -3.28 13.83
C LEU A 302 4.77 -3.31 12.44
N LEU A 303 5.85 -4.08 12.27
CA LEU A 303 6.51 -4.25 10.97
C LEU A 303 5.66 -5.01 9.94
N ALA A 304 4.76 -5.86 10.43
CA ALA A 304 3.83 -6.64 9.62
C ALA A 304 2.44 -6.00 9.55
N ASP A 305 2.23 -4.82 10.21
CA ASP A 305 0.91 -4.19 10.28
C ASP A 305 0.38 -3.83 8.90
N ALA A 306 -0.84 -4.32 8.62
CA ALA A 306 -1.52 -4.06 7.35
C ALA A 306 -1.82 -2.57 7.23
N GLN A 307 -1.25 -1.91 6.23
CA GLN A 307 -1.51 -0.50 5.97
C GLN A 307 -2.65 -0.35 4.96
N THR A 308 -3.42 0.71 5.10
CA THR A 308 -4.33 1.19 4.06
C THR A 308 -3.81 2.53 3.57
N SER A 309 -3.64 2.68 2.28
CA SER A 309 -3.07 3.87 1.65
C SER A 309 -1.74 4.31 2.29
N GLY A 310 -0.83 3.35 2.45
CA GLY A 310 0.49 3.59 3.01
C GLY A 310 1.40 4.39 2.09
N GLY A 311 2.64 4.58 2.53
CA GLY A 311 3.66 5.30 1.77
C GLY A 311 4.38 4.41 0.76
N LEU A 312 5.16 5.04 -0.11
CA LEU A 312 6.07 4.33 -1.00
C LEU A 312 7.28 3.82 -0.21
N LEU A 313 7.71 2.61 -0.53
CA LEU A 313 8.98 2.03 -0.16
C LEU A 313 9.88 2.04 -1.40
N MET A 314 10.98 2.78 -1.35
CA MET A 314 11.89 3.01 -2.47
C MET A 314 13.26 2.41 -2.20
N ALA A 315 13.84 1.70 -3.17
CA ALA A 315 15.24 1.29 -3.18
C ALA A 315 16.08 2.34 -3.92
N VAL A 316 16.91 3.07 -3.18
CA VAL A 316 17.57 4.30 -3.64
C VAL A 316 19.09 4.12 -3.65
N PRO A 317 19.78 4.28 -4.80
CA PRO A 317 21.23 4.24 -4.86
C PRO A 317 21.86 5.29 -3.94
N LYS A 318 22.96 4.94 -3.28
CA LYS A 318 23.69 5.84 -2.38
C LYS A 318 23.99 7.21 -3.00
N ALA A 319 24.35 7.23 -4.28
CA ALA A 319 24.70 8.45 -5.00
C ALA A 319 23.55 9.46 -5.13
N HIS A 320 22.29 8.97 -5.11
CA HIS A 320 21.10 9.80 -5.28
C HIS A 320 20.34 10.06 -3.98
N LEU A 321 20.69 9.37 -2.87
CA LEU A 321 19.93 9.41 -1.61
C LEU A 321 19.77 10.81 -1.05
N ALA A 322 20.85 11.58 -0.93
CA ALA A 322 20.81 12.92 -0.33
C ALA A 322 19.94 13.89 -1.17
N ALA A 323 20.07 13.83 -2.49
CA ALA A 323 19.26 14.64 -3.40
C ALA A 323 17.78 14.26 -3.34
N LEU A 324 17.47 12.95 -3.38
CA LEU A 324 16.09 12.45 -3.27
C LEU A 324 15.42 12.90 -1.96
N LEU A 325 16.12 12.77 -0.82
CA LEU A 325 15.58 13.22 0.47
C LEU A 325 15.33 14.74 0.51
N ALA A 326 16.19 15.53 -0.12
CA ALA A 326 16.00 16.99 -0.24
C ALA A 326 14.75 17.31 -1.09
N GLU A 327 14.57 16.64 -2.22
CA GLU A 327 13.40 16.80 -3.09
C GLU A 327 12.11 16.34 -2.40
N LEU A 328 12.10 15.18 -1.72
CA LEU A 328 10.95 14.73 -0.93
C LEU A 328 10.53 15.78 0.10
N LYS A 329 11.50 16.36 0.81
CA LYS A 329 11.24 17.43 1.78
C LYS A 329 10.70 18.70 1.10
N ALA A 330 11.24 19.09 -0.04
CA ALA A 330 10.77 20.25 -0.82
C ALA A 330 9.32 20.09 -1.31
N HIS A 331 8.90 18.84 -1.57
CA HIS A 331 7.53 18.47 -1.93
C HIS A 331 6.64 18.14 -0.72
N ASN A 332 7.05 18.54 0.50
CA ASN A 332 6.30 18.34 1.76
C ASN A 332 6.07 16.86 2.16
N VAL A 333 6.88 15.92 1.67
CA VAL A 333 6.88 14.54 2.16
C VAL A 333 7.69 14.49 3.46
N THR A 334 7.06 14.89 4.57
CA THR A 334 7.75 15.16 5.85
C THR A 334 7.98 13.91 6.70
N SER A 335 7.23 12.84 6.48
CA SER A 335 7.34 11.59 7.24
C SER A 335 8.33 10.60 6.62
N CYS A 336 9.08 11.01 5.58
CA CYS A 336 10.04 10.11 4.93
C CYS A 336 11.24 9.80 5.83
N ALA A 337 11.68 8.54 5.82
CA ALA A 337 12.81 8.07 6.58
C ALA A 337 13.63 7.02 5.82
N VAL A 338 14.94 7.02 6.02
CA VAL A 338 15.83 5.93 5.59
C VAL A 338 15.76 4.85 6.66
N ILE A 339 15.09 3.74 6.34
CA ILE A 339 14.77 2.68 7.30
C ILE A 339 15.73 1.50 7.24
N GLY A 340 16.60 1.42 6.22
CA GLY A 340 17.48 0.29 6.05
C GLY A 340 18.26 0.31 4.73
N GLN A 341 18.75 -0.86 4.36
CA GLN A 341 19.57 -1.06 3.16
C GLN A 341 19.34 -2.45 2.58
N VAL A 342 19.36 -2.56 1.25
CA VAL A 342 19.40 -3.82 0.52
C VAL A 342 20.80 -4.42 0.62
N THR A 343 20.89 -5.71 0.88
CA THR A 343 22.15 -6.44 1.07
C THR A 343 22.25 -7.62 0.10
N LEU A 344 23.47 -8.11 -0.14
CA LEU A 344 23.63 -9.47 -0.64
C LEU A 344 23.25 -10.46 0.46
N SER A 345 22.66 -11.57 0.09
CA SER A 345 22.21 -12.60 1.02
C SER A 345 22.46 -14.01 0.46
N ASP A 346 22.53 -14.99 1.33
CA ASP A 346 22.56 -16.42 0.99
C ASP A 346 21.14 -16.97 0.68
N GLN A 347 20.11 -16.24 1.09
CA GLN A 347 18.72 -16.57 0.89
C GLN A 347 17.94 -15.37 0.34
N SER A 348 17.14 -15.58 -0.71
CA SER A 348 16.30 -14.52 -1.29
C SER A 348 15.27 -14.02 -0.29
N ALA A 349 15.11 -12.68 -0.26
CA ALA A 349 14.18 -11.98 0.62
C ALA A 349 14.42 -12.17 2.13
N LYS A 350 15.65 -12.54 2.55
CA LYS A 350 16.02 -12.53 3.96
C LYS A 350 16.05 -11.10 4.49
N ILE A 351 15.34 -10.84 5.57
CA ILE A 351 15.28 -9.53 6.22
C ILE A 351 15.87 -9.65 7.62
N GLU A 352 16.84 -8.83 7.94
CA GLU A 352 17.41 -8.69 9.27
C GLU A 352 16.92 -7.39 9.89
N VAL A 353 16.30 -7.45 11.08
CA VAL A 353 15.78 -6.27 11.77
C VAL A 353 16.54 -6.06 13.07
N GLU A 354 17.19 -4.91 13.15
CA GLU A 354 17.92 -4.41 14.32
C GLU A 354 17.07 -3.32 15.03
N LEU A 355 17.37 -3.03 16.31
CA LEU A 355 16.69 -1.98 17.07
C LEU A 355 16.94 -0.57 16.48
#